data_026bf15a1cb471b6f7dc1e029fca1131
#
_entry.id   026bf15a1cb471b6f7dc1e029fca1131
#
_cell.length_a   1.000
_cell.length_b   1.000
_cell.length_c   1.000
_cell.angle_alpha   90.00
_cell.angle_beta   90.00
_cell.angle_gamma   90.00
#
_symmetry.space_group_name_H-M   'P 1'
#
loop_
_entity.id
_entity.type
_entity.pdbx_description
1 polymer ?
#
loop_
_entity_poly.entity_id
_entity_poly.type
_entity_poly.pdbx_seq_one_letter_code
_entity_poly.pdbx_strand_id
1 'polypeptide(L)'
;MSRVETLGRLCMDSRSRRREYGTDGNNGTDGGKSPVCFRLSICSVISVCSVLSSWRQARLFAFVAVFLTVANLPALAQQRPLITEDVEIVKPGSARFEAGFDFLQDKNYPVSGLNGDPSRLGVVSLTFGLAPNIEVETGGVIRNFLSINRQYRSSAIPLQLSQETNSTHDSGDFYLATKIKLRSETRRVPSLGFRFGAELPNSNQSRGIGLNQTNFFAAALMAKSFGRVRVIGNLGLGILSSPIDASGNISPFTQNDVLLYGLAASYRFNERLVLVGEVNGRYSTRKNAPLGTESDGAARLGARIRAGGLIWDVAGIKGLHSNSERSGVTFGVSYEANLFQPVK
;
A
#
# COMPACT_ATOMS: atom_id res chain seq x y z
N MET A 1 22.42 -11.34 -44.16
CA MET A 1 23.69 -10.59 -44.23
C MET A 1 23.87 -9.97 -42.87
N SER A 2 24.61 -10.65 -42.00
CA SER A 2 25.98 -10.49 -41.49
C SER A 2 26.14 -9.18 -40.72
N ARG A 3 26.49 -9.15 -39.46
CA ARG A 3 27.62 -9.76 -38.74
C ARG A 3 27.41 -9.72 -37.24
N VAL A 4 27.69 -10.77 -36.60
CA VAL A 4 28.27 -11.19 -35.34
C VAL A 4 29.65 -10.57 -35.10
N GLU A 5 30.11 -10.59 -33.84
CA GLU A 5 31.43 -10.34 -33.24
C GLU A 5 31.52 -9.02 -32.47
N THR A 6 32.03 -8.91 -31.25
CA THR A 6 33.04 -9.72 -30.55
C THR A 6 33.06 -9.34 -29.07
N LEU A 7 33.22 -10.32 -28.19
CA LEU A 7 33.60 -10.18 -26.79
C LEU A 7 35.06 -9.65 -26.68
N GLY A 8 35.25 -8.62 -25.84
CA GLY A 8 36.56 -8.13 -25.43
C GLY A 8 36.76 -8.22 -23.93
N ARG A 9 37.58 -9.15 -23.48
CA ARG A 9 38.15 -9.23 -22.12
C ARG A 9 39.05 -8.03 -21.87
N LEU A 10 38.93 -7.39 -20.70
CA LEU A 10 39.99 -6.55 -20.17
C LEU A 10 40.32 -7.01 -18.76
N CYS A 11 41.41 -7.74 -18.64
CA CYS A 11 42.24 -7.90 -17.47
C CYS A 11 43.10 -6.63 -17.35
N MET A 12 43.02 -5.91 -16.25
CA MET A 12 44.03 -4.89 -15.91
C MET A 12 44.83 -5.32 -14.71
N ASP A 13 46.05 -5.59 -14.97
CA ASP A 13 47.19 -5.81 -14.09
C ASP A 13 47.61 -4.47 -13.46
N SER A 14 47.72 -4.40 -12.14
CA SER A 14 48.34 -3.25 -11.49
C SER A 14 49.54 -3.70 -10.68
N ARG A 15 50.70 -3.59 -11.34
CA ARG A 15 52.01 -3.62 -10.66
C ARG A 15 52.51 -2.22 -10.34
N SER A 16 53.00 -2.13 -9.13
CA SER A 16 54.15 -1.37 -8.62
C SER A 16 54.13 0.14 -8.56
N ARG A 17 54.34 0.64 -7.37
CA ARG A 17 55.49 1.53 -7.06
C ARG A 17 55.93 1.33 -5.61
N ARG A 18 57.11 0.73 -5.47
CA ARG A 18 57.98 0.82 -4.27
C ARG A 18 58.55 2.19 -4.18
N ARG A 19 58.69 2.71 -2.96
CA ARG A 19 59.76 3.60 -2.55
C ARG A 19 60.42 3.05 -1.31
N GLU A 20 61.73 2.83 -1.46
CA GLU A 20 62.69 2.45 -0.45
C GLU A 20 62.94 3.56 0.55
N TYR A 21 63.18 3.19 1.77
CA TYR A 21 64.27 3.69 2.65
C TYR A 21 64.56 2.59 3.67
N GLY A 22 65.67 2.04 3.69
CA GLY A 22 66.89 1.66 4.29
C GLY A 22 66.87 1.93 5.81
N THR A 23 67.47 1.17 6.63
CA THR A 23 68.75 0.53 6.84
C THR A 23 68.71 -0.31 8.10
N ASP A 24 69.53 -1.35 8.06
CA ASP A 24 70.35 -1.96 9.12
C ASP A 24 69.75 -2.90 10.17
N GLY A 25 70.31 -4.10 10.14
CA GLY A 25 70.84 -4.74 11.35
C GLY A 25 70.42 -6.16 11.68
N ASN A 26 71.11 -7.11 11.10
CA ASN A 26 71.76 -8.26 11.75
C ASN A 26 70.96 -9.45 12.38
N ASN A 27 71.32 -10.58 11.83
CA ASN A 27 71.56 -11.94 12.42
C ASN A 27 70.47 -12.74 13.12
N GLY A 28 70.28 -13.94 12.58
CA GLY A 28 70.14 -15.13 13.41
C GLY A 28 69.21 -16.23 12.98
N THR A 29 69.77 -17.20 12.29
CA THR A 29 69.51 -18.68 12.42
C THR A 29 68.08 -19.28 12.29
N ASP A 30 68.01 -20.15 11.28
CA ASP A 30 67.42 -21.50 11.24
C ASP A 30 66.02 -21.82 11.82
N GLY A 31 65.23 -22.38 10.97
CA GLY A 31 64.11 -23.19 11.42
C GLY A 31 63.03 -23.40 10.35
N GLY A 32 63.26 -24.31 9.41
CA GLY A 32 62.25 -24.71 8.45
C GLY A 32 60.99 -25.25 9.07
N LYS A 33 59.84 -24.73 8.71
CA LYS A 33 58.54 -25.39 8.81
C LYS A 33 57.72 -25.04 7.61
N SER A 34 57.40 -26.09 6.84
CA SER A 34 56.49 -26.15 5.73
C SER A 34 55.12 -25.56 6.09
N PRO A 35 54.44 -24.86 5.17
CA PRO A 35 53.06 -24.42 5.39
C PRO A 35 52.13 -25.63 5.25
N VAL A 36 51.49 -26.00 6.36
CA VAL A 36 50.35 -26.90 6.37
C VAL A 36 49.16 -26.18 5.73
N CYS A 37 48.83 -26.55 4.50
CA CYS A 37 47.59 -26.16 3.85
C CYS A 37 46.41 -26.79 4.60
N PHE A 38 45.73 -26.03 5.46
CA PHE A 38 44.42 -26.38 5.97
C PHE A 38 43.38 -26.21 4.85
N ARG A 39 43.12 -27.31 4.12
CA ARG A 39 41.91 -27.44 3.32
C ARG A 39 40.74 -27.61 4.27
N LEU A 40 40.12 -26.53 4.72
CA LEU A 40 38.80 -26.60 5.33
C LEU A 40 37.78 -26.99 4.25
N SER A 41 37.25 -28.20 4.44
CA SER A 41 36.26 -28.79 3.53
C SER A 41 34.96 -27.98 3.60
N ILE A 42 34.67 -27.21 2.60
CA ILE A 42 33.46 -26.39 2.46
C ILE A 42 32.17 -27.25 2.34
N CYS A 43 32.30 -28.56 2.22
CA CYS A 43 31.17 -29.47 2.06
C CYS A 43 30.29 -29.68 3.30
N SER A 44 30.78 -29.46 4.52
CA SER A 44 29.99 -29.68 5.73
C SER A 44 29.05 -28.52 6.12
N VAL A 45 29.30 -27.30 5.62
CA VAL A 45 28.45 -26.13 5.90
C VAL A 45 27.23 -26.09 5.01
N ILE A 46 27.34 -26.60 3.77
CA ILE A 46 26.24 -26.62 2.81
C ILE A 46 25.13 -27.60 3.22
N SER A 47 25.48 -28.74 3.83
CA SER A 47 24.49 -29.73 4.26
C SER A 47 23.65 -29.27 5.46
N VAL A 48 24.19 -28.48 6.37
CA VAL A 48 23.44 -27.93 7.52
C VAL A 48 22.51 -26.78 7.07
N CYS A 49 22.94 -25.95 6.13
CA CYS A 49 22.08 -24.89 5.59
C CYS A 49 20.90 -25.43 4.77
N SER A 50 21.06 -26.53 4.04
CA SER A 50 19.96 -27.12 3.26
C SER A 50 18.89 -27.76 4.14
N VAL A 51 19.24 -28.38 5.26
CA VAL A 51 18.28 -28.97 6.22
C VAL A 51 17.53 -27.88 6.97
N LEU A 52 18.20 -26.79 7.39
CA LEU A 52 17.54 -25.65 8.05
C LEU A 52 16.61 -24.87 7.11
N SER A 53 16.92 -24.79 5.80
CA SER A 53 16.05 -24.17 4.82
C SER A 53 14.79 -25.00 4.56
N SER A 54 14.91 -26.33 4.51
CA SER A 54 13.76 -27.22 4.30
C SER A 54 12.77 -27.19 5.48
N TRP A 55 13.25 -27.09 6.72
CA TRP A 55 12.40 -26.99 7.90
C TRP A 55 11.69 -25.63 8.03
N ARG A 56 12.35 -24.55 7.61
CA ARG A 56 11.71 -23.22 7.51
C ARG A 56 10.66 -23.19 6.42
N GLN A 57 10.96 -23.76 5.26
CA GLN A 57 10.00 -23.88 4.15
C GLN A 57 8.83 -24.79 4.53
N ALA A 58 9.08 -25.95 5.17
CA ALA A 58 8.03 -26.83 5.65
C ALA A 58 7.13 -26.16 6.70
N ARG A 59 7.67 -25.35 7.61
CA ARG A 59 6.87 -24.55 8.55
C ARG A 59 6.08 -23.44 7.87
N LEU A 60 6.65 -22.75 6.87
CA LEU A 60 5.91 -21.77 6.07
C LEU A 60 4.78 -22.44 5.28
N PHE A 61 5.07 -23.59 4.63
CA PHE A 61 4.04 -24.36 3.92
C PHE A 61 2.98 -24.92 4.87
N ALA A 62 3.34 -25.39 6.05
CA ALA A 62 2.39 -25.84 7.06
C ALA A 62 1.55 -24.66 7.59
N PHE A 63 2.13 -23.49 7.80
CA PHE A 63 1.40 -22.30 8.22
C PHE A 63 0.44 -21.80 7.12
N VAL A 64 0.88 -21.81 5.86
CA VAL A 64 0.04 -21.50 4.69
C VAL A 64 -1.03 -22.58 4.49
N ALA A 65 -0.72 -23.85 4.66
CA ALA A 65 -1.69 -24.94 4.53
C ALA A 65 -2.74 -24.92 5.65
N VAL A 66 -2.37 -24.63 6.89
CA VAL A 66 -3.31 -24.43 8.01
C VAL A 66 -4.19 -23.23 7.77
N PHE A 67 -3.64 -22.13 7.18
CA PHE A 67 -4.42 -20.95 6.82
C PHE A 67 -5.44 -21.24 5.68
N LEU A 68 -5.12 -22.18 4.78
CA LEU A 68 -5.96 -22.56 3.64
C LEU A 68 -7.08 -23.55 3.99
N THR A 69 -7.05 -24.20 5.16
CA THR A 69 -8.06 -25.20 5.55
C THR A 69 -9.24 -24.65 6.35
N VAL A 70 -9.22 -23.40 6.76
CA VAL A 70 -10.29 -22.77 7.54
C VAL A 70 -11.08 -21.80 6.66
N ALA A 71 -12.22 -22.20 6.19
CA ALA A 71 -13.41 -21.41 5.91
C ALA A 71 -14.06 -21.62 4.55
N ASN A 72 -15.18 -22.30 4.61
CA ASN A 72 -16.32 -22.09 3.70
C ASN A 72 -17.27 -21.07 4.35
N LEU A 73 -16.93 -19.80 4.40
CA LEU A 73 -17.83 -18.73 4.82
C LEU A 73 -18.08 -17.79 3.65
N PRO A 74 -19.33 -17.39 3.42
CA PRO A 74 -19.62 -16.37 2.41
C PRO A 74 -19.09 -15.02 2.91
N ALA A 75 -17.97 -14.57 2.37
CA ALA A 75 -17.51 -13.21 2.60
C ALA A 75 -18.45 -12.24 1.88
N LEU A 76 -19.30 -11.56 2.64
CA LEU A 76 -20.34 -10.67 2.11
C LEU A 76 -19.92 -9.19 2.13
N ALA A 77 -18.84 -8.85 2.83
CA ALA A 77 -18.50 -7.46 3.14
C ALA A 77 -17.12 -7.02 2.64
N GLN A 78 -16.57 -7.60 1.58
CA GLN A 78 -15.27 -7.22 1.04
C GLN A 78 -15.28 -5.81 0.43
N GLN A 79 -14.26 -4.99 0.79
CA GLN A 79 -14.09 -3.63 0.27
C GLN A 79 -13.20 -3.58 -0.98
N ARG A 80 -12.00 -4.14 -0.92
CA ARG A 80 -11.07 -4.12 -2.05
C ARG A 80 -11.64 -4.76 -3.33
N PRO A 81 -11.27 -4.29 -4.56
CA PRO A 81 -10.35 -3.19 -4.86
C PRO A 81 -11.01 -1.81 -4.87
N LEU A 82 -12.29 -1.71 -4.42
CA LEU A 82 -13.02 -0.45 -4.35
C LEU A 82 -12.59 0.36 -3.12
N ILE A 83 -12.69 1.69 -3.22
CA ILE A 83 -12.59 2.63 -2.10
C ILE A 83 -13.96 3.08 -1.65
N THR A 84 -14.95 3.09 -2.56
CA THR A 84 -16.35 3.39 -2.24
C THR A 84 -16.89 2.33 -1.29
N GLU A 85 -17.24 2.75 -0.06
CA GLU A 85 -17.64 1.86 1.03
C GLU A 85 -19.04 1.30 0.84
N ASP A 86 -19.18 -0.01 1.02
CA ASP A 86 -20.49 -0.66 1.11
C ASP A 86 -21.10 -0.47 2.51
N VAL A 87 -22.41 -0.45 2.59
CA VAL A 87 -23.19 -0.39 3.86
C VAL A 87 -23.10 -1.70 4.65
N GLU A 88 -22.81 -2.82 3.96
CA GLU A 88 -22.66 -4.10 4.64
C GLU A 88 -21.45 -4.09 5.57
N ILE A 89 -21.62 -4.74 6.73
CA ILE A 89 -20.64 -4.82 7.80
C ILE A 89 -20.16 -6.26 8.00
N VAL A 90 -18.99 -6.39 8.56
CA VAL A 90 -18.42 -7.67 9.00
C VAL A 90 -19.31 -8.25 10.10
N LYS A 91 -19.52 -9.58 10.08
CA LYS A 91 -20.36 -10.23 11.08
C LYS A 91 -19.83 -9.98 12.50
N PRO A 92 -20.72 -9.81 13.49
CA PRO A 92 -20.31 -9.67 14.89
C PRO A 92 -19.41 -10.84 15.30
N GLY A 93 -18.30 -10.55 15.97
CA GLY A 93 -17.32 -11.53 16.39
C GLY A 93 -16.37 -12.03 15.30
N SER A 94 -16.46 -11.48 14.07
CA SER A 94 -15.53 -11.77 12.98
C SER A 94 -14.59 -10.60 12.75
N ALA A 95 -13.43 -10.91 12.18
CA ALA A 95 -12.53 -9.91 11.60
C ALA A 95 -12.28 -10.20 10.14
N ARG A 96 -12.15 -9.14 9.35
CA ARG A 96 -11.72 -9.18 7.97
C ARG A 96 -10.36 -8.52 7.85
N PHE A 97 -9.43 -9.21 7.25
CA PHE A 97 -8.12 -8.71 6.87
C PHE A 97 -8.06 -8.55 5.36
N GLU A 98 -7.61 -7.41 4.91
CA GLU A 98 -7.35 -7.13 3.50
C GLU A 98 -5.92 -6.64 3.34
N ALA A 99 -5.23 -7.12 2.32
CA ALA A 99 -3.88 -6.69 1.99
C ALA A 99 -3.71 -6.55 0.48
N GLY A 100 -2.89 -5.60 0.05
CA GLY A 100 -2.66 -5.40 -1.38
C GLY A 100 -1.45 -4.56 -1.70
N PHE A 101 -1.28 -4.38 -3.01
CA PHE A 101 -0.19 -3.62 -3.63
C PHE A 101 -0.80 -2.72 -4.70
N ASP A 102 -0.35 -1.46 -4.75
CA ASP A 102 -0.71 -0.53 -5.80
C ASP A 102 0.55 -0.11 -6.54
N PHE A 103 0.50 -0.16 -7.86
CA PHE A 103 1.52 0.36 -8.77
C PHE A 103 0.89 1.49 -9.58
N LEU A 104 1.31 2.71 -9.29
CA LEU A 104 0.71 3.92 -9.85
C LEU A 104 1.74 4.66 -10.70
N GLN A 105 1.27 5.51 -11.60
CA GLN A 105 2.11 6.25 -12.53
C GLN A 105 1.77 7.74 -12.50
N ASP A 106 2.80 8.55 -12.58
CA ASP A 106 2.76 9.99 -12.85
C ASP A 106 1.85 10.76 -11.87
N LYS A 107 2.08 10.57 -10.56
CA LYS A 107 1.37 11.27 -9.49
C LYS A 107 2.11 12.54 -9.10
N ASN A 108 1.38 13.63 -8.95
CA ASN A 108 1.89 14.90 -8.45
C ASN A 108 1.74 15.00 -6.93
N TYR A 109 2.78 15.54 -6.28
CA TYR A 109 2.81 15.83 -4.85
C TYR A 109 2.96 17.35 -4.66
N PRO A 110 1.86 18.10 -4.48
CA PRO A 110 1.88 19.55 -4.53
C PRO A 110 2.77 20.22 -3.47
N VAL A 111 2.87 19.65 -2.28
CA VAL A 111 3.69 20.20 -1.17
C VAL A 111 5.18 20.09 -1.44
N SER A 112 5.64 18.95 -1.93
CA SER A 112 7.06 18.71 -2.23
C SER A 112 7.46 19.14 -3.64
N GLY A 113 6.49 19.34 -4.53
CA GLY A 113 6.75 19.61 -5.94
C GLY A 113 7.28 18.40 -6.72
N LEU A 114 7.26 17.20 -6.12
CA LEU A 114 7.69 15.99 -6.77
C LEU A 114 6.59 15.42 -7.68
N ASN A 115 7.03 14.80 -8.76
CA ASN A 115 6.19 13.98 -9.63
C ASN A 115 6.89 12.65 -9.88
N GLY A 116 6.16 11.57 -9.87
CA GLY A 116 6.76 10.25 -10.08
C GLY A 116 5.76 9.10 -10.02
N ASP A 117 6.32 7.88 -9.96
CA ASP A 117 5.60 6.63 -10.00
C ASP A 117 5.59 5.97 -8.61
N PRO A 118 4.48 6.12 -7.85
CA PRO A 118 4.39 5.53 -6.53
C PRO A 118 4.06 4.03 -6.59
N SER A 119 4.78 3.26 -5.77
CA SER A 119 4.49 1.86 -5.47
C SER A 119 4.13 1.73 -3.99
N ARG A 120 2.90 1.32 -3.70
CA ARG A 120 2.40 1.12 -2.33
C ARG A 120 2.45 -0.35 -2.01
N LEU A 121 3.29 -0.71 -1.05
CA LEU A 121 3.44 -2.10 -0.59
C LEU A 121 2.75 -2.27 0.76
N GLY A 122 1.90 -3.30 0.84
CA GLY A 122 1.12 -3.53 2.05
C GLY A 122 0.07 -2.44 2.28
N VAL A 123 -0.83 -2.25 1.29
CA VAL A 123 -2.09 -1.52 1.51
C VAL A 123 -2.98 -2.44 2.32
N VAL A 124 -3.06 -2.21 3.63
CA VAL A 124 -3.70 -3.13 4.57
C VAL A 124 -4.90 -2.50 5.24
N SER A 125 -5.91 -3.33 5.54
CA SER A 125 -6.98 -2.98 6.46
C SER A 125 -7.35 -4.16 7.35
N LEU A 126 -7.81 -3.86 8.54
CA LEU A 126 -8.31 -4.80 9.52
C LEU A 126 -9.64 -4.27 10.06
N THR A 127 -10.71 -5.00 9.81
CA THR A 127 -12.07 -4.62 10.19
C THR A 127 -12.62 -5.63 11.19
N PHE A 128 -13.18 -5.14 12.28
CA PHE A 128 -13.82 -5.94 13.33
C PHE A 128 -15.31 -5.69 13.39
N GLY A 129 -16.12 -6.72 13.25
CA GLY A 129 -17.55 -6.67 13.51
C GLY A 129 -17.82 -6.69 15.02
N LEU A 130 -18.21 -5.55 15.58
CA LEU A 130 -18.46 -5.43 17.03
C LEU A 130 -19.90 -5.78 17.40
N ALA A 131 -20.86 -5.34 16.58
CA ALA A 131 -22.29 -5.53 16.80
C ALA A 131 -22.99 -5.81 15.46
N PRO A 132 -24.25 -6.23 15.44
CA PRO A 132 -25.00 -6.49 14.20
C PRO A 132 -25.10 -5.30 13.24
N ASN A 133 -24.79 -4.10 13.73
CA ASN A 133 -24.87 -2.84 12.98
C ASN A 133 -23.65 -1.95 13.12
N ILE A 134 -22.57 -2.42 13.78
CA ILE A 134 -21.36 -1.62 14.02
C ILE A 134 -20.11 -2.43 13.70
N GLU A 135 -19.22 -1.85 12.93
CA GLU A 135 -17.84 -2.33 12.76
C GLU A 135 -16.83 -1.21 12.98
N VAL A 136 -15.63 -1.59 13.37
CA VAL A 136 -14.47 -0.71 13.50
C VAL A 136 -13.40 -1.20 12.56
N GLU A 137 -12.77 -0.27 11.89
CA GLU A 137 -11.76 -0.53 10.86
C GLU A 137 -10.52 0.31 11.13
N THR A 138 -9.35 -0.29 10.94
CA THR A 138 -8.08 0.42 10.85
C THR A 138 -7.33 -0.05 9.62
N GLY A 139 -6.61 0.84 8.99
CA GLY A 139 -5.83 0.50 7.79
C GLY A 139 -4.87 1.60 7.41
N GLY A 140 -4.10 1.35 6.37
CA GLY A 140 -3.11 2.29 5.86
C GLY A 140 -2.14 1.62 4.90
N VAL A 141 -1.02 2.26 4.65
CA VAL A 141 0.02 1.74 3.76
C VAL A 141 1.30 1.52 4.55
N ILE A 142 1.78 0.28 4.60
CA ILE A 142 2.99 -0.06 5.35
C ILE A 142 4.20 0.63 4.75
N ARG A 143 4.33 0.63 3.41
CA ARG A 143 5.47 1.23 2.73
C ARG A 143 5.06 1.85 1.40
N ASN A 144 5.33 3.13 1.27
CA ASN A 144 5.26 3.89 0.03
C ASN A 144 6.66 4.05 -0.55
N PHE A 145 6.85 3.72 -1.82
CA PHE A 145 8.04 4.06 -2.60
C PHE A 145 7.61 5.02 -3.71
N LEU A 146 8.42 6.03 -3.96
CA LEU A 146 8.24 6.92 -5.10
C LEU A 146 9.52 6.89 -5.94
N SER A 147 9.40 6.46 -7.18
CA SER A 147 10.39 6.73 -8.22
C SER A 147 10.15 8.14 -8.74
N ILE A 148 11.10 9.05 -8.53
CA ILE A 148 10.96 10.47 -8.85
C ILE A 148 11.30 10.66 -10.34
N ASN A 149 10.31 11.06 -11.13
CA ASN A 149 10.48 11.36 -12.54
C ASN A 149 10.98 12.80 -12.75
N ARG A 150 10.46 13.75 -11.97
CA ARG A 150 10.84 15.16 -12.02
C ARG A 150 10.40 15.92 -10.77
N GLN A 151 11.05 17.05 -10.54
CA GLN A 151 10.55 18.10 -9.65
C GLN A 151 9.95 19.21 -10.51
N TYR A 152 8.62 19.35 -10.53
CA TYR A 152 7.90 20.29 -11.40
C TYR A 152 7.72 21.66 -10.78
N ARG A 153 8.00 21.81 -9.47
CA ARG A 153 8.00 23.07 -8.72
C ARG A 153 8.94 22.98 -7.53
N SER A 154 9.35 24.13 -7.00
CA SER A 154 10.10 24.18 -5.76
C SER A 154 9.28 23.60 -4.61
N SER A 155 9.93 22.85 -3.74
CA SER A 155 9.29 22.31 -2.54
C SER A 155 8.91 23.44 -1.59
N ALA A 156 7.70 23.35 -1.01
CA ALA A 156 7.25 24.27 0.03
C ALA A 156 7.80 23.91 1.42
N ILE A 157 8.44 22.75 1.54
CA ILE A 157 9.02 22.23 2.77
C ILE A 157 10.47 21.76 2.54
N PRO A 158 11.32 21.72 3.56
CA PRO A 158 12.64 21.12 3.45
C PRO A 158 12.53 19.61 3.18
N LEU A 159 13.15 19.12 2.11
CA LEU A 159 13.19 17.72 1.75
C LEU A 159 14.51 17.08 2.19
N GLN A 160 14.41 15.85 2.69
CA GLN A 160 15.54 14.98 3.03
C GLN A 160 15.52 13.78 2.06
N LEU A 161 15.91 14.04 0.82
CA LEU A 161 16.01 13.01 -0.22
C LEU A 161 17.46 12.53 -0.31
N SER A 162 17.66 11.27 -0.69
CA SER A 162 18.98 10.76 -1.05
C SER A 162 19.44 11.42 -2.34
N GLN A 163 20.61 12.02 -2.34
CA GLN A 163 21.18 12.63 -3.55
C GLN A 163 21.66 11.60 -4.58
N GLU A 164 21.84 10.35 -4.15
CA GLU A 164 22.35 9.27 -5.00
C GLU A 164 21.24 8.51 -5.76
N THR A 165 19.97 8.64 -5.31
CA THR A 165 18.85 7.91 -5.89
C THR A 165 17.71 8.86 -6.24
N ASN A 166 17.18 8.73 -7.46
CA ASN A 166 15.95 9.42 -7.86
C ASN A 166 14.72 8.73 -7.25
N SER A 167 14.76 8.49 -5.92
CA SER A 167 13.68 7.80 -5.22
C SER A 167 13.57 8.26 -3.78
N THR A 168 12.38 8.13 -3.23
CA THR A 168 12.11 8.32 -1.80
C THR A 168 11.13 7.26 -1.32
N HIS A 169 11.08 7.06 -0.02
CA HIS A 169 10.16 6.12 0.57
C HIS A 169 9.73 6.56 1.96
N ASP A 170 8.53 6.14 2.36
CA ASP A 170 7.96 6.44 3.67
C ASP A 170 6.90 5.39 4.06
N SER A 171 6.42 5.41 5.30
CA SER A 171 5.14 4.81 5.65
C SER A 171 4.00 5.69 5.13
N GLY A 172 2.82 5.09 4.88
CA GLY A 172 1.61 5.88 4.67
C GLY A 172 0.96 6.26 6.00
N ASP A 173 0.04 7.20 5.94
CA ASP A 173 -0.79 7.53 7.09
C ASP A 173 -1.81 6.41 7.33
N PHE A 174 -2.01 6.04 8.60
CA PHE A 174 -3.00 5.06 9.01
C PHE A 174 -4.28 5.76 9.42
N TYR A 175 -5.40 5.08 9.27
CA TYR A 175 -6.70 5.59 9.70
C TYR A 175 -7.37 4.65 10.71
N LEU A 176 -8.25 5.24 11.50
CA LEU A 176 -9.21 4.54 12.34
C LEU A 176 -10.60 5.03 11.99
N ALA A 177 -11.51 4.11 11.71
CA ALA A 177 -12.87 4.44 11.32
C ALA A 177 -13.90 3.54 12.00
N THR A 178 -15.10 4.07 12.14
CA THR A 178 -16.28 3.34 12.57
C THR A 178 -17.36 3.43 11.52
N LYS A 179 -17.96 2.30 11.19
CA LYS A 179 -19.10 2.23 10.28
C LYS A 179 -20.33 1.70 11.03
N ILE A 180 -21.44 2.39 10.86
CA ILE A 180 -22.73 2.09 11.48
C ILE A 180 -23.74 1.83 10.38
N LYS A 181 -24.31 0.64 10.35
CA LYS A 181 -25.43 0.28 9.49
C LYS A 181 -26.71 0.76 10.13
N LEU A 182 -27.30 1.81 9.59
CA LEU A 182 -28.53 2.43 10.08
C LEU A 182 -29.76 1.65 9.66
N ARG A 183 -29.72 1.05 8.46
CA ARG A 183 -30.86 0.35 7.87
C ARG A 183 -30.39 -0.74 6.93
N SER A 184 -30.99 -1.92 7.04
CA SER A 184 -30.80 -3.01 6.10
C SER A 184 -31.61 -2.81 4.82
N GLU A 185 -31.08 -3.33 3.72
CA GLU A 185 -31.78 -3.34 2.44
C GLU A 185 -33.08 -4.16 2.50
N THR A 186 -34.13 -3.66 1.88
CA THR A 186 -35.38 -4.38 1.64
C THR A 186 -35.68 -4.42 0.15
N ARG A 187 -36.68 -5.14 -0.29
CA ARG A 187 -37.06 -5.20 -1.73
C ARG A 187 -37.24 -3.80 -2.34
N ARG A 188 -37.82 -2.85 -1.59
CA ARG A 188 -38.18 -1.51 -2.09
C ARG A 188 -37.20 -0.41 -1.68
N VAL A 189 -36.45 -0.62 -0.61
CA VAL A 189 -35.67 0.45 0.02
C VAL A 189 -34.19 0.07 0.08
N PRO A 190 -33.25 1.01 -0.22
CA PRO A 190 -31.82 0.76 -0.11
C PRO A 190 -31.38 0.57 1.34
N SER A 191 -30.26 -0.09 1.55
CA SER A 191 -29.53 -0.03 2.81
C SER A 191 -28.92 1.35 2.99
N LEU A 192 -28.86 1.79 4.25
CA LEU A 192 -28.27 3.06 4.64
C LEU A 192 -27.25 2.85 5.77
N GLY A 193 -26.18 3.58 5.73
CA GLY A 193 -25.13 3.55 6.73
C GLY A 193 -24.46 4.91 6.90
N PHE A 194 -23.62 4.98 7.90
CA PHE A 194 -22.80 6.14 8.18
C PHE A 194 -21.39 5.68 8.56
N ARG A 195 -20.36 6.30 8.00
CA ARG A 195 -18.96 6.03 8.34
C ARG A 195 -18.28 7.33 8.72
N PHE A 196 -17.47 7.28 9.76
CA PHE A 196 -16.64 8.40 10.20
C PHE A 196 -15.33 7.89 10.75
N GLY A 197 -14.31 8.72 10.72
CA GLY A 197 -12.99 8.35 11.19
C GLY A 197 -11.98 9.47 11.11
N ALA A 198 -10.76 9.13 11.47
CA ALA A 198 -9.61 10.00 11.41
C ALA A 198 -8.44 9.28 10.73
N GLU A 199 -7.70 10.01 9.94
CA GLU A 199 -6.38 9.64 9.44
C GLU A 199 -5.32 10.21 10.39
N LEU A 200 -4.36 9.38 10.75
CA LEU A 200 -3.34 9.68 11.76
C LEU A 200 -2.03 10.09 11.11
N PRO A 201 -1.26 11.02 11.69
CA PRO A 201 -0.02 11.54 11.12
C PRO A 201 1.15 10.58 11.34
N ASN A 202 1.24 9.52 10.55
CA ASN A 202 2.28 8.50 10.66
C ASN A 202 3.41 8.66 9.62
N SER A 203 3.19 9.50 8.61
CA SER A 203 4.18 9.73 7.55
C SER A 203 5.24 10.76 7.96
N ASN A 204 6.37 10.75 7.25
CA ASN A 204 7.41 11.76 7.41
C ASN A 204 7.36 12.76 6.25
N GLN A 205 6.90 13.96 6.55
CA GLN A 205 6.76 15.04 5.58
C GLN A 205 8.03 15.35 4.79
N SER A 206 9.22 15.25 5.40
CA SER A 206 10.49 15.52 4.73
C SER A 206 10.83 14.52 3.61
N ARG A 207 10.12 13.39 3.54
CA ARG A 207 10.23 12.44 2.43
C ARG A 207 9.48 12.86 1.17
N GLY A 208 8.63 13.88 1.28
CA GLY A 208 7.94 14.51 0.14
C GLY A 208 6.73 13.79 -0.41
N ILE A 209 6.29 12.70 0.21
CA ILE A 209 5.15 11.87 -0.24
C ILE A 209 3.99 11.82 0.75
N GLY A 210 4.17 12.22 1.99
CA GLY A 210 3.14 12.33 3.03
C GLY A 210 3.01 13.75 3.55
N LEU A 211 1.85 14.08 4.13
CA LEU A 211 1.59 15.38 4.74
C LEU A 211 1.84 15.39 6.24
N ASN A 212 1.82 14.22 6.88
CA ASN A 212 1.96 14.07 8.34
C ASN A 212 0.95 14.95 9.10
N GLN A 213 -0.32 14.87 8.69
CA GLN A 213 -1.40 15.68 9.26
C GLN A 213 -2.56 14.77 9.70
N THR A 214 -3.27 15.19 10.74
CA THR A 214 -4.51 14.53 11.12
C THR A 214 -5.65 15.06 10.26
N ASN A 215 -6.37 14.16 9.60
CA ASN A 215 -7.55 14.45 8.81
C ASN A 215 -8.76 13.77 9.43
N PHE A 216 -9.93 14.39 9.30
CA PHE A 216 -11.19 13.80 9.72
C PHE A 216 -12.12 13.62 8.54
N PHE A 217 -12.95 12.59 8.59
CA PHE A 217 -13.94 12.34 7.55
C PHE A 217 -15.23 11.76 8.13
N ALA A 218 -16.34 12.07 7.47
CA ALA A 218 -17.64 11.48 7.74
C ALA A 218 -18.43 11.36 6.44
N ALA A 219 -19.12 10.24 6.21
CA ALA A 219 -19.88 9.99 4.99
C ALA A 219 -21.16 9.21 5.26
N ALA A 220 -22.23 9.58 4.58
CA ALA A 220 -23.42 8.79 4.41
C ALA A 220 -23.18 7.74 3.32
N LEU A 221 -23.62 6.52 3.58
CA LEU A 221 -23.49 5.37 2.72
C LEU A 221 -24.86 4.87 2.30
N MET A 222 -24.99 4.49 1.03
CA MET A 222 -26.20 3.91 0.49
C MET A 222 -25.85 2.75 -0.44
N ALA A 223 -26.58 1.64 -0.37
CA ALA A 223 -26.41 0.56 -1.32
C ALA A 223 -27.74 -0.09 -1.67
N LYS A 224 -27.86 -0.54 -2.93
CA LYS A 224 -29.04 -1.22 -3.45
C LYS A 224 -28.68 -2.31 -4.44
N SER A 225 -29.32 -3.45 -4.27
CA SER A 225 -29.16 -4.61 -5.16
C SER A 225 -30.32 -4.73 -6.16
N PHE A 226 -29.98 -4.95 -7.42
CA PHE A 226 -30.89 -5.18 -8.52
C PHE A 226 -30.49 -6.50 -9.20
N GLY A 227 -31.00 -7.61 -8.68
CA GLY A 227 -30.62 -8.94 -9.16
C GLY A 227 -29.12 -9.24 -8.96
N ARG A 228 -28.36 -9.28 -10.05
CA ARG A 228 -26.92 -9.54 -10.03
C ARG A 228 -26.07 -8.28 -9.88
N VAL A 229 -26.67 -7.10 -10.01
CA VAL A 229 -26.00 -5.81 -9.90
C VAL A 229 -26.23 -5.24 -8.49
N ARG A 230 -25.16 -4.76 -7.85
CA ARG A 230 -25.24 -3.96 -6.62
C ARG A 230 -24.63 -2.59 -6.89
N VAL A 231 -25.36 -1.54 -6.60
CA VAL A 231 -24.93 -0.14 -6.71
C VAL A 231 -24.69 0.40 -5.33
N ILE A 232 -23.58 1.12 -5.15
CA ILE A 232 -23.12 1.68 -3.89
C ILE A 232 -22.82 3.15 -4.11
N GLY A 233 -23.29 4.00 -3.22
CA GLY A 233 -23.04 5.43 -3.24
C GLY A 233 -22.56 5.94 -1.88
N ASN A 234 -21.54 6.81 -1.89
CA ASN A 234 -21.04 7.52 -0.72
C ASN A 234 -21.07 9.01 -0.97
N LEU A 235 -21.49 9.77 0.04
CA LEU A 235 -21.42 11.22 0.03
C LEU A 235 -21.03 11.70 1.43
N GLY A 236 -19.99 12.51 1.53
CA GLY A 236 -19.44 12.91 2.81
C GLY A 236 -18.66 14.19 2.80
N LEU A 237 -18.12 14.52 3.94
CA LEU A 237 -17.25 15.65 4.18
C LEU A 237 -15.92 15.16 4.75
N GLY A 238 -14.83 15.79 4.30
CA GLY A 238 -13.50 15.62 4.86
C GLY A 238 -12.97 16.97 5.33
N ILE A 239 -12.37 17.00 6.50
CA ILE A 239 -11.61 18.14 7.02
C ILE A 239 -10.15 17.74 6.87
N LEU A 240 -9.49 18.31 5.85
CA LEU A 240 -8.11 18.02 5.54
C LEU A 240 -7.21 19.12 6.06
N SER A 241 -6.14 18.72 6.72
CA SER A 241 -5.13 19.64 7.23
C SER A 241 -3.92 19.67 6.30
N SER A 242 -3.30 20.85 6.19
CA SER A 242 -2.04 21.03 5.46
C SER A 242 -1.09 21.89 6.29
N PRO A 243 0.21 21.58 6.27
CA PRO A 243 1.21 22.44 6.89
C PRO A 243 1.53 23.68 6.05
N ILE A 244 0.97 23.76 4.83
CA ILE A 244 1.28 24.79 3.83
C ILE A 244 -0.02 25.41 3.33
N ASP A 245 -0.08 26.74 3.37
CA ASP A 245 -1.20 27.48 2.83
C ASP A 245 -1.23 27.46 1.27
N ALA A 246 -2.26 28.06 0.69
CA ALA A 246 -2.41 28.14 -0.77
C ALA A 246 -1.30 28.99 -1.45
N SER A 247 -0.63 29.85 -0.70
CA SER A 247 0.47 30.70 -1.19
C SER A 247 1.83 30.03 -1.10
N GLY A 248 1.89 28.85 -0.48
CA GLY A 248 3.13 28.10 -0.26
C GLY A 248 3.89 28.45 1.03
N ASN A 249 3.24 29.18 1.96
CA ASN A 249 3.83 29.52 3.25
C ASN A 249 3.53 28.43 4.28
N ILE A 250 4.46 28.24 5.21
CA ILE A 250 4.27 27.32 6.35
C ILE A 250 3.17 27.93 7.24
N SER A 251 2.12 27.14 7.47
CA SER A 251 0.96 27.51 8.28
C SER A 251 0.42 26.28 9.02
N PRO A 252 0.68 26.14 10.32
CA PRO A 252 0.40 24.90 11.06
C PRO A 252 -1.08 24.59 11.27
N PHE A 253 -1.97 25.53 10.97
CA PHE A 253 -3.42 25.40 11.20
C PHE A 253 -4.26 25.59 9.93
N THR A 254 -3.69 25.29 8.77
CA THR A 254 -4.42 25.43 7.52
C THR A 254 -5.30 24.22 7.29
N GLN A 255 -6.60 24.44 7.14
CA GLN A 255 -7.59 23.39 6.89
C GLN A 255 -8.39 23.66 5.61
N ASN A 256 -8.87 22.59 5.01
CA ASN A 256 -9.75 22.62 3.86
C ASN A 256 -10.88 21.61 4.01
N ASP A 257 -12.10 22.08 3.92
CA ASP A 257 -13.28 21.24 3.88
C ASP A 257 -13.52 20.78 2.45
N VAL A 258 -13.60 19.49 2.25
CA VAL A 258 -13.77 18.88 0.93
C VAL A 258 -15.01 18.00 0.92
N LEU A 259 -15.66 17.93 -0.22
CA LEU A 259 -16.72 16.97 -0.48
C LEU A 259 -16.09 15.63 -0.84
N LEU A 260 -16.45 14.56 -0.12
CA LEU A 260 -16.08 13.19 -0.44
C LEU A 260 -17.21 12.54 -1.23
N TYR A 261 -16.87 11.89 -2.32
CA TYR A 261 -17.85 11.21 -3.18
C TYR A 261 -17.35 9.84 -3.61
N GLY A 262 -18.30 8.93 -3.82
CA GLY A 262 -18.05 7.61 -4.37
C GLY A 262 -19.31 7.04 -4.99
N LEU A 263 -19.18 6.48 -6.17
CA LEU A 263 -20.22 5.71 -6.83
C LEU A 263 -19.58 4.44 -7.40
N ALA A 264 -20.06 3.30 -6.93
CA ALA A 264 -19.56 2.00 -7.37
C ALA A 264 -20.70 1.09 -7.81
N ALA A 265 -20.34 0.14 -8.66
CA ALA A 265 -21.21 -0.96 -9.04
C ALA A 265 -20.42 -2.27 -9.03
N SER A 266 -21.10 -3.33 -8.62
CA SER A 266 -20.59 -4.69 -8.75
C SER A 266 -21.59 -5.57 -9.52
N TYR A 267 -21.07 -6.44 -10.39
CA TYR A 267 -21.84 -7.39 -11.16
C TYR A 267 -21.41 -8.81 -10.83
N ARG A 268 -22.27 -9.59 -10.22
CA ARG A 268 -22.02 -11.00 -9.90
C ARG A 268 -22.17 -11.85 -11.17
N PHE A 269 -21.03 -12.15 -11.81
CA PHE A 269 -21.04 -13.01 -12.99
C PHE A 269 -21.39 -14.45 -12.62
N ASN A 270 -20.73 -14.98 -11.58
CA ASN A 270 -21.03 -16.27 -10.97
C ASN A 270 -20.62 -16.25 -9.47
N GLU A 271 -20.62 -17.40 -8.78
CA GLU A 271 -20.28 -17.50 -7.36
C GLU A 271 -18.81 -17.20 -7.07
N ARG A 272 -17.93 -17.32 -8.07
CA ARG A 272 -16.49 -17.13 -7.93
C ARG A 272 -15.99 -15.79 -8.48
N LEU A 273 -16.75 -15.20 -9.43
CA LEU A 273 -16.30 -13.98 -10.14
C LEU A 273 -17.32 -12.86 -9.98
N VAL A 274 -16.85 -11.73 -9.49
CA VAL A 274 -17.60 -10.47 -9.40
C VAL A 274 -16.80 -9.40 -10.13
N LEU A 275 -17.39 -8.76 -11.13
CA LEU A 275 -16.83 -7.58 -11.77
C LEU A 275 -17.19 -6.35 -10.95
N VAL A 276 -16.27 -5.41 -10.83
CA VAL A 276 -16.44 -4.20 -10.01
C VAL A 276 -15.94 -2.97 -10.76
N GLY A 277 -16.62 -1.86 -10.55
CA GLY A 277 -16.18 -0.58 -11.08
C GLY A 277 -16.62 0.56 -10.17
N GLU A 278 -15.83 1.64 -10.12
CA GLU A 278 -16.16 2.81 -9.32
C GLU A 278 -15.58 4.10 -9.91
N VAL A 279 -16.18 5.20 -9.49
CA VAL A 279 -15.60 6.53 -9.52
C VAL A 279 -15.68 7.10 -8.12
N ASN A 280 -14.54 7.51 -7.57
CA ASN A 280 -14.46 8.06 -6.23
C ASN A 280 -13.45 9.21 -6.15
N GLY A 281 -13.57 10.02 -5.12
CA GLY A 281 -12.62 11.10 -4.90
C GLY A 281 -13.06 12.11 -3.84
N ARG A 282 -12.31 13.20 -3.81
CA ARG A 282 -12.60 14.40 -3.03
C ARG A 282 -12.66 15.61 -3.95
N TYR A 283 -13.57 16.53 -3.68
CA TYR A 283 -13.73 17.77 -4.40
C TYR A 283 -13.59 18.95 -3.45
N SER A 284 -12.59 19.79 -3.69
CA SER A 284 -12.41 21.07 -3.01
C SER A 284 -13.14 22.16 -3.74
N THR A 285 -14.00 22.90 -3.04
CA THR A 285 -14.70 24.06 -3.61
C THR A 285 -13.84 25.32 -3.62
N ARG A 286 -12.69 25.31 -2.94
CA ARG A 286 -11.77 26.44 -2.88
C ARG A 286 -10.94 26.52 -4.15
N LYS A 287 -10.94 27.67 -4.83
CA LYS A 287 -10.06 27.92 -6.00
C LYS A 287 -8.57 27.83 -5.61
N ASN A 288 -8.24 28.33 -4.41
CA ASN A 288 -6.91 28.30 -3.83
C ASN A 288 -6.92 27.38 -2.60
N ALA A 289 -6.96 26.08 -2.84
CA ALA A 289 -6.86 25.09 -1.78
C ALA A 289 -5.44 25.08 -1.18
N PRO A 290 -5.28 24.86 0.13
CA PRO A 290 -4.00 24.58 0.74
C PRO A 290 -3.33 23.41 0.05
N LEU A 291 -2.01 23.47 -0.12
CA LEU A 291 -1.26 22.44 -0.86
C LEU A 291 -1.43 21.06 -0.24
N GLY A 292 -1.74 20.08 -1.07
CA GLY A 292 -2.00 18.69 -0.65
C GLY A 292 -3.46 18.41 -0.30
N THR A 293 -4.35 19.44 -0.28
CA THR A 293 -5.78 19.28 -0.01
C THR A 293 -6.66 19.52 -1.23
N GLU A 294 -6.06 19.62 -2.39
CA GLU A 294 -6.74 19.85 -3.67
C GLU A 294 -7.67 18.69 -4.03
N SER A 295 -8.52 18.92 -5.03
CA SER A 295 -9.36 17.86 -5.60
C SER A 295 -8.50 16.71 -6.13
N ASP A 296 -8.93 15.50 -5.82
CA ASP A 296 -8.30 14.25 -6.23
C ASP A 296 -9.39 13.21 -6.49
N GLY A 297 -9.17 12.28 -7.40
CA GLY A 297 -10.15 11.24 -7.69
C GLY A 297 -9.69 10.28 -8.78
N ALA A 298 -10.28 9.10 -8.75
CA ALA A 298 -9.96 8.05 -9.70
C ALA A 298 -11.19 7.25 -10.11
N ALA A 299 -11.12 6.68 -11.30
CA ALA A 299 -11.98 5.61 -11.75
C ALA A 299 -11.23 4.27 -11.61
N ARG A 300 -11.93 3.22 -11.19
CA ARG A 300 -11.39 1.86 -11.10
C ARG A 300 -12.31 0.89 -11.81
N LEU A 301 -11.71 -0.09 -12.49
CA LEU A 301 -12.43 -1.20 -13.10
C LEU A 301 -11.63 -2.49 -12.84
N GLY A 302 -12.29 -3.50 -12.30
CA GLY A 302 -11.62 -4.71 -11.87
C GLY A 302 -12.51 -5.89 -11.61
N ALA A 303 -11.95 -6.86 -10.93
CA ALA A 303 -12.62 -8.11 -10.60
C ALA A 303 -12.22 -8.62 -9.21
N ARG A 304 -13.13 -9.36 -8.59
CA ARG A 304 -12.93 -10.16 -7.38
C ARG A 304 -13.09 -11.62 -7.73
N ILE A 305 -12.13 -12.44 -7.32
CA ILE A 305 -12.10 -13.88 -7.64
C ILE A 305 -12.00 -14.65 -6.34
N ARG A 306 -13.00 -15.50 -6.05
CA ARG A 306 -12.99 -16.37 -4.88
C ARG A 306 -12.29 -17.68 -5.22
N ALA A 307 -11.15 -17.93 -4.56
CA ALA A 307 -10.37 -19.14 -4.72
C ALA A 307 -9.58 -19.49 -3.45
N GLY A 308 -9.56 -20.75 -3.05
CA GLY A 308 -8.78 -21.26 -1.92
C GLY A 308 -9.18 -20.66 -0.56
N GLY A 309 -10.47 -20.32 -0.34
CA GLY A 309 -10.93 -19.70 0.91
C GLY A 309 -10.61 -18.21 1.03
N LEU A 310 -9.92 -17.64 0.04
CA LEU A 310 -9.55 -16.24 -0.07
C LEU A 310 -10.36 -15.58 -1.19
N ILE A 311 -10.43 -14.26 -1.13
CA ILE A 311 -10.92 -13.44 -2.22
C ILE A 311 -9.75 -12.61 -2.75
N TRP A 312 -9.39 -12.87 -3.98
CA TRP A 312 -8.37 -12.16 -4.73
C TRP A 312 -9.00 -11.02 -5.49
N ASP A 313 -8.33 -9.90 -5.58
CA ASP A 313 -8.81 -8.75 -6.33
C ASP A 313 -7.73 -8.19 -7.23
N VAL A 314 -8.17 -7.61 -8.35
CA VAL A 314 -7.35 -6.86 -9.30
C VAL A 314 -8.18 -5.76 -9.92
N ALA A 315 -7.61 -4.56 -10.07
CA ALA A 315 -8.24 -3.49 -10.82
C ALA A 315 -7.21 -2.59 -11.52
N GLY A 316 -7.61 -2.07 -12.68
CA GLY A 316 -6.98 -0.93 -13.31
C GLY A 316 -7.50 0.37 -12.70
N ILE A 317 -6.63 1.37 -12.62
CA ILE A 317 -6.89 2.68 -12.03
C ILE A 317 -6.63 3.75 -13.09
N LYS A 318 -7.51 4.76 -13.16
CA LYS A 318 -7.35 5.95 -13.99
C LYS A 318 -7.68 7.19 -13.18
N GLY A 319 -6.73 8.10 -13.04
CA GLY A 319 -6.94 9.39 -12.38
C GLY A 319 -7.84 10.32 -13.18
N LEU A 320 -8.59 11.13 -12.45
CA LEU A 320 -9.60 12.05 -12.98
C LEU A 320 -9.21 13.52 -12.83
N HIS A 321 -8.23 13.83 -11.99
CA HIS A 321 -7.74 15.18 -11.73
C HIS A 321 -6.24 15.29 -12.00
N SER A 322 -5.74 16.51 -12.13
CA SER A 322 -4.32 16.78 -12.40
C SER A 322 -3.36 16.33 -11.30
N ASN A 323 -3.84 16.24 -10.06
CA ASN A 323 -3.05 15.79 -8.91
C ASN A 323 -3.22 14.29 -8.62
N SER A 324 -4.17 13.64 -9.31
CA SER A 324 -4.34 12.19 -9.23
C SER A 324 -3.22 11.48 -9.99
N GLU A 325 -3.01 10.21 -9.69
CA GLU A 325 -2.19 9.33 -10.53
C GLU A 325 -2.74 9.28 -11.96
N ARG A 326 -1.88 9.30 -12.98
CA ARG A 326 -2.35 9.19 -14.36
C ARG A 326 -3.03 7.85 -14.64
N SER A 327 -2.44 6.77 -14.15
CA SER A 327 -2.95 5.40 -14.27
C SER A 327 -2.29 4.52 -13.22
N GLY A 328 -2.80 3.30 -13.07
CA GLY A 328 -2.21 2.31 -12.19
C GLY A 328 -2.94 0.99 -12.21
N VAL A 329 -2.41 0.06 -11.43
CA VAL A 329 -3.03 -1.24 -11.16
C VAL A 329 -2.95 -1.52 -9.67
N THR A 330 -3.97 -2.21 -9.16
CA THR A 330 -4.02 -2.69 -7.77
C THR A 330 -4.27 -4.19 -7.77
N PHE A 331 -3.63 -4.87 -6.83
CA PHE A 331 -3.82 -6.30 -6.57
C PHE A 331 -4.02 -6.49 -5.07
N GLY A 332 -4.83 -7.44 -4.68
CA GLY A 332 -5.03 -7.70 -3.28
C GLY A 332 -5.64 -9.04 -2.96
N VAL A 333 -5.76 -9.26 -1.67
CA VAL A 333 -6.37 -10.45 -1.10
C VAL A 333 -7.13 -10.06 0.16
N SER A 334 -8.28 -10.69 0.35
CA SER A 334 -9.11 -10.51 1.54
C SER A 334 -9.43 -11.86 2.17
N TYR A 335 -9.42 -11.86 3.50
CA TYR A 335 -9.76 -13.02 4.32
C TYR A 335 -10.63 -12.59 5.50
N GLU A 336 -11.69 -13.34 5.77
CA GLU A 336 -12.57 -13.13 6.91
C GLU A 336 -12.56 -14.36 7.82
N ALA A 337 -12.35 -14.14 9.11
CA ALA A 337 -12.30 -15.18 10.14
C ALA A 337 -13.24 -14.86 11.30
N ASN A 338 -13.88 -15.89 11.85
CA ASN A 338 -14.58 -15.78 13.13
C ASN A 338 -13.53 -15.83 14.26
N LEU A 339 -13.48 -14.81 15.11
CA LEU A 339 -12.53 -14.70 16.20
C LEU A 339 -13.12 -15.11 17.54
N PHE A 340 -14.37 -14.72 17.78
CA PHE A 340 -15.07 -15.02 19.04
C PHE A 340 -16.58 -15.13 18.79
N GLN A 341 -17.26 -15.81 19.68
CA GLN A 341 -18.72 -15.80 19.67
C GLN A 341 -19.21 -14.50 20.34
N PRO A 342 -20.03 -13.68 19.68
CA PRO A 342 -20.55 -12.49 20.30
C PRO A 342 -21.42 -12.88 21.51
N VAL A 343 -21.26 -12.13 22.60
CA VAL A 343 -22.13 -12.28 23.78
C VAL A 343 -23.56 -11.97 23.33
N LYS A 344 -24.48 -12.91 23.58
CA LYS A 344 -25.89 -12.80 23.24
C LYS A 344 -26.59 -11.76 24.08
#